data_6e74616ca400b03a84f86030408afc07
#
_entry.id   6e74616ca400b03a84f86030408afc07
#
_cell.length_a   1.000
_cell.length_b   1.000
_cell.length_c   1.000
_cell.angle_alpha   90.00
_cell.angle_beta   90.00
_cell.angle_gamma   90.00
#
_symmetry.space_group_name_H-M   'P 1'
#
loop_
_entity.id
_entity.type
_entity.pdbx_description
1 polymer ?
#
loop_
_entity_poly.entity_id
_entity_poly.type
_entity_poly.pdbx_seq_one_letter_code
_entity_poly.pdbx_strand_id
1 'polypeptide(L)'
;MRIAVATLTLALAAAAASAADAFLDPGSGRPPAPAAEVPERPRPEIRWRSSRAVGSPSAGRLVRGVRTPGEGAGFFTWDPLLHRVPNRADRRWGTDELVRVVLRVVREYGRAHPRAPRVGIGDLSRRRGGPFGPKHASHQNGLDVDVYYPRRDRKERPPRRVGQIDRRLAQDLVDRFVRAGAEIVYVGPNTGFTGPPGVVRVLWNHDNHLHVRIGARNG
;
A
#
# COMPACT_ATOMS: atom_id res chain seq x y z
N MET A 1 -2.36 -63.69 36.92
CA MET A 1 -2.71 -62.87 35.75
C MET A 1 -1.45 -62.21 35.22
N ARG A 2 -0.89 -62.73 34.13
CA ARG A 2 0.42 -62.32 33.58
C ARG A 2 0.15 -61.34 32.42
N ILE A 3 0.66 -60.13 32.52
CA ILE A 3 0.59 -59.11 31.49
C ILE A 3 1.87 -59.24 30.64
N ALA A 4 1.70 -59.52 29.36
CA ALA A 4 2.77 -59.57 28.37
C ALA A 4 3.05 -58.17 27.84
N VAL A 5 4.30 -57.74 27.94
CA VAL A 5 4.78 -56.48 27.31
C VAL A 5 5.35 -56.86 25.94
N ALA A 6 4.78 -56.31 24.90
CA ALA A 6 5.28 -56.45 23.51
C ALA A 6 6.22 -55.28 23.21
N THR A 7 7.49 -55.61 23.00
CA THR A 7 8.52 -54.66 22.51
C THR A 7 8.48 -54.63 21.00
N LEU A 8 8.23 -53.42 20.46
CA LEU A 8 8.25 -53.13 19.01
C LEU A 8 9.66 -52.62 18.63
N THR A 9 10.41 -53.44 17.92
CA THR A 9 11.72 -53.08 17.36
C THR A 9 11.53 -52.37 16.02
N LEU A 10 11.98 -51.11 15.92
CA LEU A 10 12.00 -50.34 14.71
C LEU A 10 13.30 -50.57 13.93
N ALA A 11 13.22 -51.22 12.76
CA ALA A 11 14.35 -51.42 11.86
C ALA A 11 14.62 -50.18 11.02
N LEU A 12 15.81 -49.60 11.15
CA LEU A 12 16.30 -48.49 10.37
C LEU A 12 16.96 -49.05 9.09
N ALA A 13 16.32 -48.84 7.93
CA ALA A 13 16.89 -49.19 6.63
C ALA A 13 17.74 -47.99 6.12
N ALA A 14 19.05 -48.19 6.05
CA ALA A 14 20.00 -47.28 5.44
C ALA A 14 19.96 -47.48 3.91
N ALA A 15 19.53 -46.50 3.14
CA ALA A 15 19.67 -46.51 1.69
C ALA A 15 21.03 -45.92 1.30
N ALA A 16 21.91 -46.77 0.77
CA ALA A 16 23.16 -46.36 0.16
C ALA A 16 22.88 -45.65 -1.18
N ALA A 17 23.27 -44.39 -1.30
CA ALA A 17 23.27 -43.67 -2.56
C ALA A 17 24.52 -44.05 -3.35
N SER A 18 24.31 -44.70 -4.52
CA SER A 18 25.33 -44.98 -5.51
C SER A 18 25.67 -43.68 -6.25
N ALA A 19 26.95 -43.28 -6.19
CA ALA A 19 27.46 -42.21 -7.03
C ALA A 19 27.57 -42.72 -8.47
N ALA A 20 26.77 -42.22 -9.38
CA ALA A 20 26.95 -42.39 -10.81
C ALA A 20 27.82 -41.26 -11.34
N ASP A 21 28.97 -41.60 -11.91
CA ASP A 21 29.87 -40.75 -12.64
C ASP A 21 29.10 -40.00 -13.75
N ALA A 22 28.95 -38.70 -13.62
CA ALA A 22 28.49 -37.85 -14.69
C ALA A 22 29.68 -37.52 -15.61
N PHE A 23 29.67 -38.10 -16.79
CA PHE A 23 30.54 -37.77 -17.90
C PHE A 23 30.44 -36.28 -18.22
N LEU A 24 31.50 -35.52 -18.00
CA LEU A 24 31.63 -34.14 -18.43
C LEU A 24 31.82 -34.12 -19.96
N ASP A 25 30.82 -33.61 -20.69
CA ASP A 25 30.92 -33.23 -22.09
C ASP A 25 31.57 -31.84 -22.20
N PRO A 26 32.82 -31.70 -22.70
CA PRO A 26 33.46 -30.42 -22.87
C PRO A 26 33.20 -29.88 -24.28
N GLY A 27 31.95 -29.42 -24.54
CA GLY A 27 31.73 -28.95 -25.90
C GLY A 27 30.37 -28.28 -26.18
N SER A 28 30.01 -27.23 -25.48
CA SER A 28 29.16 -26.21 -26.11
C SER A 28 29.24 -24.91 -25.30
N GLY A 29 30.32 -24.15 -25.52
CA GLY A 29 30.47 -22.79 -25.03
C GLY A 29 29.54 -21.80 -25.68
N ARG A 30 28.21 -22.04 -25.58
CA ARG A 30 27.22 -21.04 -25.94
C ARG A 30 26.99 -20.18 -24.70
N PRO A 31 27.34 -18.86 -24.74
CA PRO A 31 27.01 -17.99 -23.63
C PRO A 31 25.50 -18.03 -23.38
N PRO A 32 25.05 -17.97 -22.10
CA PRO A 32 23.63 -17.89 -21.79
C PRO A 32 23.05 -16.72 -22.56
N ALA A 33 21.92 -16.98 -23.25
CA ALA A 33 21.19 -15.94 -23.95
C ALA A 33 20.93 -14.79 -22.99
N PRO A 34 21.13 -13.52 -23.40
CA PRO A 34 20.84 -12.38 -22.54
C PRO A 34 19.40 -12.51 -22.03
N ALA A 35 19.22 -12.39 -20.72
CA ALA A 35 17.90 -12.41 -20.12
C ALA A 35 17.01 -11.44 -20.89
N ALA A 36 15.90 -11.92 -21.45
CA ALA A 36 14.98 -11.09 -22.19
C ALA A 36 14.61 -9.88 -21.32
N GLU A 37 14.95 -8.68 -21.78
CA GLU A 37 14.55 -7.44 -21.12
C GLU A 37 13.03 -7.46 -21.01
N VAL A 38 12.52 -7.59 -19.78
CA VAL A 38 11.09 -7.42 -19.52
C VAL A 38 10.77 -6.00 -19.90
N PRO A 39 9.91 -5.76 -20.90
CA PRO A 39 9.62 -4.40 -21.35
C PRO A 39 9.12 -3.57 -20.15
N GLU A 40 9.86 -2.52 -19.80
CA GLU A 40 9.50 -1.59 -18.73
C GLU A 40 8.13 -1.00 -19.09
N ARG A 41 7.10 -1.35 -18.30
CA ARG A 41 5.76 -0.81 -18.53
C ARG A 41 5.86 0.73 -18.49
N PRO A 42 5.34 1.43 -19.51
CA PRO A 42 5.44 2.88 -19.56
C PRO A 42 4.85 3.45 -18.26
N ARG A 43 5.64 4.27 -17.58
CA ARG A 43 5.18 4.92 -16.34
C ARG A 43 4.00 5.82 -16.71
N PRO A 44 2.83 5.65 -16.08
CA PRO A 44 1.67 6.45 -16.42
C PRO A 44 1.99 7.91 -16.16
N GLU A 45 1.94 8.72 -17.22
CA GLU A 45 2.25 10.14 -17.18
C GLU A 45 1.22 10.88 -16.32
N ILE A 46 1.70 11.62 -15.32
CA ILE A 46 0.87 12.48 -14.49
C ILE A 46 0.82 13.86 -15.14
N ARG A 47 -0.37 14.29 -15.54
CA ARG A 47 -0.58 15.65 -16.03
C ARG A 47 -0.61 16.62 -14.86
N TRP A 48 0.55 17.12 -14.50
CA TRP A 48 0.72 18.11 -13.43
C TRP A 48 0.05 19.42 -13.77
N ARG A 49 -0.59 20.04 -12.79
CA ARG A 49 -1.27 21.34 -12.91
C ARG A 49 -1.10 22.06 -11.59
N SER A 50 -0.99 23.38 -11.61
CA SER A 50 -1.16 24.18 -10.40
C SER A 50 -2.62 24.09 -9.96
N SER A 51 -2.89 23.36 -8.90
CA SER A 51 -4.23 23.09 -8.39
C SER A 51 -4.49 23.89 -7.11
N ARG A 52 -5.76 24.01 -6.73
CA ARG A 52 -6.15 24.73 -5.51
C ARG A 52 -7.34 24.04 -4.84
N ALA A 53 -7.21 23.81 -3.54
CA ALA A 53 -8.32 23.48 -2.67
C ALA A 53 -9.10 24.77 -2.34
N VAL A 54 -10.42 24.71 -2.34
CA VAL A 54 -11.30 25.83 -1.98
C VAL A 54 -12.32 25.32 -0.98
N GLY A 55 -12.55 26.08 0.08
CA GLY A 55 -13.43 25.68 1.17
C GLY A 55 -12.80 24.60 2.08
N SER A 56 -13.60 23.98 2.91
CA SER A 56 -13.14 22.96 3.84
C SER A 56 -13.10 21.56 3.19
N PRO A 57 -12.40 20.61 3.80
CA PRO A 57 -12.41 19.21 3.33
C PRO A 57 -13.81 18.57 3.30
N SER A 58 -14.75 19.06 4.11
CA SER A 58 -16.13 18.57 4.19
C SER A 58 -17.17 19.46 3.50
N ALA A 59 -16.77 20.65 3.04
CA ALA A 59 -17.63 21.58 2.28
C ALA A 59 -16.75 22.37 1.32
N GLY A 60 -16.22 21.70 0.29
CA GLY A 60 -15.23 22.30 -0.56
C GLY A 60 -15.27 21.83 -2.00
N ARG A 61 -14.34 22.37 -2.78
CA ARG A 61 -14.13 22.02 -4.19
C ARG A 61 -12.66 22.00 -4.55
N LEU A 62 -12.33 21.26 -5.60
CA LEU A 62 -10.98 21.14 -6.16
C LEU A 62 -10.92 21.87 -7.51
N VAL A 63 -10.02 22.83 -7.62
CA VAL A 63 -9.79 23.58 -8.86
C VAL A 63 -8.53 23.03 -9.54
N ARG A 64 -8.64 22.69 -10.83
CA ARG A 64 -7.53 22.16 -11.65
C ARG A 64 -6.85 20.92 -11.03
N GLY A 65 -7.63 20.02 -10.44
CA GLY A 65 -7.12 18.81 -9.78
C GLY A 65 -6.20 17.97 -10.66
N VAL A 66 -5.28 17.26 -10.02
CA VAL A 66 -4.36 16.29 -10.60
C VAL A 66 -4.90 14.89 -10.37
N ARG A 67 -4.89 14.06 -11.41
CA ARG A 67 -5.33 12.66 -11.28
C ARG A 67 -4.13 11.75 -10.98
N THR A 68 -4.21 11.00 -9.89
CA THR A 68 -3.26 9.94 -9.58
C THR A 68 -3.45 8.77 -10.56
N PRO A 69 -2.38 8.17 -11.10
CA PRO A 69 -2.45 6.93 -11.87
C PRO A 69 -3.17 5.81 -11.12
N GLY A 70 -3.69 4.82 -11.84
CA GLY A 70 -4.31 3.64 -11.22
C GLY A 70 -3.33 2.81 -10.42
N GLU A 71 -2.11 2.72 -10.93
CA GLU A 71 -1.01 1.96 -10.32
C GLU A 71 0.33 2.62 -10.66
N GLY A 72 1.36 2.26 -9.90
CA GLY A 72 2.74 2.64 -10.12
C GLY A 72 3.71 1.65 -9.46
N ALA A 73 5.01 1.86 -9.62
CA ALA A 73 6.04 0.95 -9.12
C ALA A 73 5.93 0.66 -7.61
N GLY A 74 5.53 1.65 -6.79
CA GLY A 74 5.45 1.52 -5.34
C GLY A 74 4.03 1.52 -4.79
N PHE A 75 2.98 1.59 -5.61
CA PHE A 75 1.60 1.65 -5.15
C PHE A 75 0.61 1.00 -6.12
N PHE A 76 -0.53 0.64 -5.59
CA PHE A 76 -1.74 0.32 -6.33
C PHE A 76 -2.90 1.16 -5.77
N THR A 77 -3.94 1.40 -6.57
CA THR A 77 -5.15 2.04 -6.06
C THR A 77 -6.27 1.00 -5.96
N TRP A 78 -7.06 1.09 -4.89
CA TRP A 78 -8.12 0.11 -4.59
C TRP A 78 -9.50 0.77 -4.59
N ASP A 79 -10.42 0.21 -5.38
CA ASP A 79 -11.84 0.60 -5.33
C ASP A 79 -12.55 -0.11 -4.17
N PRO A 80 -12.98 0.63 -3.13
CA PRO A 80 -13.63 0.03 -1.98
C PRO A 80 -15.05 -0.49 -2.25
N LEU A 81 -15.68 -0.04 -3.33
CA LEU A 81 -17.03 -0.46 -3.70
C LEU A 81 -17.02 -1.68 -4.64
N LEU A 82 -16.10 -1.70 -5.60
CA LEU A 82 -15.97 -2.78 -6.58
C LEU A 82 -14.95 -3.86 -6.15
N HIS A 83 -14.25 -3.64 -5.05
CA HIS A 83 -13.27 -4.56 -4.46
C HIS A 83 -12.17 -4.99 -5.46
N ARG A 84 -11.66 -4.04 -6.24
CA ARG A 84 -10.68 -4.31 -7.30
C ARG A 84 -9.62 -3.20 -7.44
N VAL A 85 -8.56 -3.52 -8.16
CA VAL A 85 -7.53 -2.61 -8.67
C VAL A 85 -7.81 -2.35 -10.17
N PRO A 86 -7.66 -1.14 -10.66
CA PRO A 86 -7.44 0.10 -9.91
C PRO A 86 -8.75 0.68 -9.35
N ASN A 87 -8.62 1.64 -8.42
CA ASN A 87 -9.74 2.47 -8.00
C ASN A 87 -10.28 3.26 -9.21
N ARG A 88 -11.56 3.63 -9.18
CA ARG A 88 -12.22 4.38 -10.25
C ARG A 88 -11.55 5.73 -10.50
N ALA A 89 -11.51 6.12 -11.76
CA ALA A 89 -10.83 7.33 -12.21
C ALA A 89 -11.41 8.62 -11.57
N ASP A 90 -12.72 8.64 -11.28
CA ASP A 90 -13.41 9.76 -10.64
C ASP A 90 -13.06 9.94 -9.15
N ARG A 91 -12.44 8.94 -8.51
CA ARG A 91 -12.07 8.95 -7.09
C ARG A 91 -10.58 9.15 -6.84
N ARG A 92 -9.79 9.43 -7.85
CA ARG A 92 -8.32 9.51 -7.80
C ARG A 92 -7.78 10.92 -8.06
N TRP A 93 -8.54 11.97 -7.72
CA TRP A 93 -8.16 13.35 -7.92
C TRP A 93 -7.74 14.03 -6.61
N GLY A 94 -6.66 14.80 -6.64
CA GLY A 94 -6.20 15.57 -5.50
C GLY A 94 -5.59 16.90 -5.97
N THR A 95 -5.18 17.71 -5.00
CA THR A 95 -4.27 18.82 -5.32
C THR A 95 -2.94 18.25 -5.80
N ASP A 96 -2.19 19.00 -6.60
CA ASP A 96 -0.86 18.60 -7.03
C ASP A 96 0.07 18.40 -5.82
N GLU A 97 -0.11 19.17 -4.78
CA GLU A 97 0.61 19.01 -3.53
C GLU A 97 0.30 17.68 -2.84
N LEU A 98 -0.98 17.33 -2.67
CA LEU A 98 -1.36 16.03 -2.09
C LEU A 98 -0.76 14.88 -2.90
N VAL A 99 -0.91 14.91 -4.22
CA VAL A 99 -0.40 13.85 -5.08
C VAL A 99 1.14 13.75 -4.97
N ARG A 100 1.87 14.86 -4.90
CA ARG A 100 3.32 14.87 -4.69
C ARG A 100 3.72 14.30 -3.34
N VAL A 101 3.01 14.65 -2.26
CA VAL A 101 3.25 14.11 -0.91
C VAL A 101 3.04 12.60 -0.91
N VAL A 102 1.93 12.12 -1.43
CA VAL A 102 1.62 10.68 -1.51
C VAL A 102 2.71 9.93 -2.28
N LEU A 103 3.08 10.39 -3.47
CA LEU A 103 4.09 9.72 -4.29
C LEU A 103 5.49 9.77 -3.67
N ARG A 104 5.83 10.83 -2.94
CA ARG A 104 7.07 10.92 -2.17
C ARG A 104 7.09 9.88 -1.05
N VAL A 105 6.06 9.83 -0.22
CA VAL A 105 5.93 8.85 0.87
C VAL A 105 6.00 7.42 0.35
N VAL A 106 5.27 7.10 -0.71
CA VAL A 106 5.29 5.79 -1.37
C VAL A 106 6.72 5.40 -1.80
N ARG A 107 7.44 6.31 -2.44
CA ARG A 107 8.81 6.08 -2.91
C ARG A 107 9.78 5.87 -1.75
N GLU A 108 9.69 6.68 -0.70
CA GLU A 108 10.51 6.55 0.51
C GLU A 108 10.22 5.25 1.25
N TYR A 109 8.94 4.88 1.36
CA TYR A 109 8.54 3.60 1.93
C TYR A 109 9.11 2.43 1.15
N GLY A 110 9.00 2.42 -0.18
CA GLY A 110 9.53 1.36 -1.02
C GLY A 110 11.06 1.21 -0.93
N ARG A 111 11.79 2.34 -0.80
CA ARG A 111 13.24 2.33 -0.57
C ARG A 111 13.63 1.75 0.79
N ALA A 112 12.89 2.10 1.83
CA ALA A 112 13.13 1.59 3.18
C ALA A 112 12.72 0.12 3.36
N HIS A 113 11.76 -0.33 2.58
CA HIS A 113 11.17 -1.67 2.68
C HIS A 113 11.08 -2.37 1.32
N PRO A 114 12.21 -2.71 0.65
CA PRO A 114 12.21 -3.23 -0.72
C PRO A 114 11.47 -4.57 -0.88
N ARG A 115 11.26 -5.29 0.23
CA ARG A 115 10.49 -6.54 0.26
C ARG A 115 9.05 -6.38 0.75
N ALA A 116 8.61 -5.16 1.09
CA ALA A 116 7.22 -4.92 1.48
C ALA A 116 6.28 -4.96 0.27
N PRO A 117 4.97 -5.20 0.48
CA PRO A 117 3.99 -5.00 -0.59
C PRO A 117 3.93 -3.53 -1.01
N ARG A 118 3.44 -3.27 -2.22
CA ARG A 118 3.15 -1.90 -2.66
C ARG A 118 2.13 -1.24 -1.73
N VAL A 119 2.20 0.08 -1.61
CA VAL A 119 1.27 0.85 -0.79
C VAL A 119 -0.11 0.89 -1.45
N GLY A 120 -1.15 0.50 -0.74
CA GLY A 120 -2.53 0.60 -1.20
C GLY A 120 -3.07 2.02 -1.00
N ILE A 121 -3.46 2.69 -2.09
CA ILE A 121 -4.11 4.01 -2.05
C ILE A 121 -5.60 3.82 -2.30
N GLY A 122 -6.44 4.38 -1.45
CA GLY A 122 -7.88 4.36 -1.55
C GLY A 122 -8.42 5.59 -2.29
N ASP A 123 -9.37 6.25 -1.64
CA ASP A 123 -10.04 7.42 -2.18
C ASP A 123 -9.21 8.70 -1.95
N LEU A 124 -9.20 9.57 -2.94
CA LEU A 124 -8.72 10.95 -2.84
C LEU A 124 -9.92 11.90 -2.89
N SER A 125 -10.20 12.47 -4.05
CA SER A 125 -11.31 13.36 -4.28
C SER A 125 -11.89 13.14 -5.67
N ARG A 126 -12.99 13.83 -5.98
CA ARG A 126 -13.53 13.94 -7.34
C ARG A 126 -12.79 15.01 -8.14
N ARG A 127 -12.91 14.96 -9.47
CA ARG A 127 -12.21 15.88 -10.39
C ARG A 127 -12.38 17.36 -10.03
N ARG A 128 -13.56 17.75 -9.56
CA ARG A 128 -13.90 19.11 -9.15
C ARG A 128 -14.14 19.26 -7.66
N GLY A 129 -13.87 18.20 -6.87
CA GLY A 129 -14.25 18.13 -5.48
C GLY A 129 -15.76 18.01 -5.29
N GLY A 130 -16.27 18.58 -4.20
CA GLY A 130 -17.68 18.52 -3.81
C GLY A 130 -18.07 17.20 -3.15
N PRO A 131 -19.35 16.98 -2.85
CA PRO A 131 -19.83 15.82 -2.10
C PRO A 131 -19.31 14.50 -2.66
N PHE A 132 -18.67 13.70 -1.79
CA PHE A 132 -17.96 12.50 -2.22
C PHE A 132 -18.87 11.25 -2.22
N GLY A 133 -19.91 11.26 -1.45
CA GLY A 133 -20.90 10.19 -1.35
C GLY A 133 -21.09 9.68 0.07
N PRO A 134 -21.97 8.66 0.26
CA PRO A 134 -22.27 8.11 1.57
C PRO A 134 -20.99 7.64 2.29
N LYS A 135 -20.95 7.80 3.61
CA LYS A 135 -19.85 7.41 4.51
C LYS A 135 -18.55 8.21 4.35
N HIS A 136 -18.53 9.29 3.56
CA HIS A 136 -17.39 10.19 3.44
C HIS A 136 -17.81 11.59 3.88
N ALA A 137 -17.37 11.99 5.06
CA ALA A 137 -17.60 13.35 5.58
C ALA A 137 -16.64 14.39 4.96
N SER A 138 -15.60 13.94 4.27
CA SER A 138 -14.56 14.80 3.70
C SER A 138 -14.20 14.39 2.26
N HIS A 139 -12.97 14.55 1.82
CA HIS A 139 -12.50 14.32 0.45
C HIS A 139 -13.05 15.32 -0.59
N GLN A 140 -13.58 16.48 -0.16
CA GLN A 140 -14.30 17.37 -1.07
C GLN A 140 -13.43 18.42 -1.74
N ASN A 141 -12.23 18.71 -1.21
CA ASN A 141 -11.35 19.76 -1.75
C ASN A 141 -9.99 19.27 -2.26
N GLY A 142 -9.76 17.96 -2.25
CA GLY A 142 -8.55 17.35 -2.79
C GLY A 142 -7.33 17.37 -1.86
N LEU A 143 -7.54 17.57 -0.56
CA LEU A 143 -6.48 17.54 0.46
C LEU A 143 -6.44 16.24 1.27
N ASP A 144 -7.41 15.34 1.07
CA ASP A 144 -7.53 14.08 1.79
C ASP A 144 -7.16 12.87 0.90
N VAL A 145 -6.57 11.86 1.51
CA VAL A 145 -6.30 10.55 0.89
C VAL A 145 -6.46 9.43 1.91
N ASP A 146 -7.13 8.35 1.50
CA ASP A 146 -7.13 7.09 2.25
C ASP A 146 -5.95 6.23 1.81
N VAL A 147 -5.25 5.63 2.78
CA VAL A 147 -4.10 4.74 2.53
C VAL A 147 -4.29 3.47 3.33
N TYR A 148 -4.41 2.35 2.65
CA TYR A 148 -4.65 1.06 3.29
C TYR A 148 -3.42 0.55 4.04
N TYR A 149 -3.64 -0.02 5.21
CA TYR A 149 -2.55 -0.65 5.96
C TYR A 149 -1.99 -1.86 5.20
N PRO A 150 -0.65 -1.99 5.13
CA PRO A 150 -0.02 -3.15 4.54
C PRO A 150 -0.36 -4.42 5.33
N ARG A 151 -0.55 -5.52 4.60
CA ARG A 151 -0.94 -6.81 5.18
C ARG A 151 0.27 -7.69 5.46
N ARG A 152 0.19 -8.52 6.51
CA ARG A 152 1.20 -9.53 6.86
C ARG A 152 1.39 -10.57 5.76
N ASP A 153 0.29 -10.93 5.05
CA ASP A 153 0.31 -11.89 3.94
C ASP A 153 0.76 -11.27 2.61
N ARG A 154 1.18 -10.00 2.61
CA ARG A 154 1.65 -9.19 1.47
C ARG A 154 0.68 -9.06 0.31
N LYS A 155 -0.57 -9.44 0.47
CA LYS A 155 -1.59 -9.29 -0.58
C LYS A 155 -1.94 -7.82 -0.78
N GLU A 156 -2.00 -7.40 -2.02
CA GLU A 156 -2.33 -6.03 -2.44
C GLU A 156 -3.83 -5.77 -2.42
N ARG A 157 -4.38 -5.78 -1.23
CA ARG A 157 -5.78 -5.46 -0.92
C ARG A 157 -5.92 -4.99 0.52
N PRO A 158 -6.98 -4.25 0.87
CA PRO A 158 -7.21 -3.81 2.24
C PRO A 158 -7.29 -4.97 3.24
N PRO A 159 -6.81 -4.80 4.47
CA PRO A 159 -7.10 -5.74 5.55
C PRO A 159 -8.59 -5.66 5.90
N ARG A 160 -9.20 -6.80 6.20
CA ARG A 160 -10.60 -6.89 6.65
C ARG A 160 -10.73 -6.85 8.17
N ARG A 161 -9.63 -7.07 8.89
CA ARG A 161 -9.54 -7.06 10.35
C ARG A 161 -8.13 -6.67 10.78
N VAL A 162 -8.00 -6.07 11.95
CA VAL A 162 -6.73 -5.55 12.50
C VAL A 162 -5.63 -6.62 12.56
N GLY A 163 -5.97 -7.88 12.89
CA GLY A 163 -5.00 -8.99 12.94
C GLY A 163 -4.29 -9.30 11.60
N GLN A 164 -4.78 -8.78 10.48
CA GLN A 164 -4.14 -8.93 9.17
C GLN A 164 -3.08 -7.85 8.87
N ILE A 165 -3.03 -6.79 9.67
CA ILE A 165 -2.14 -5.65 9.46
C ILE A 165 -0.70 -6.03 9.84
N ASP A 166 0.25 -5.71 8.99
CA ASP A 166 1.65 -5.64 9.38
C ASP A 166 1.88 -4.34 10.17
N ARG A 167 1.88 -4.47 11.49
CA ARG A 167 1.89 -3.31 12.40
C ARG A 167 3.14 -2.45 12.23
N ARG A 168 4.31 -3.06 12.00
CA ARG A 168 5.56 -2.33 11.83
C ARG A 168 5.54 -1.48 10.56
N LEU A 169 5.12 -2.07 9.45
CA LEU A 169 5.00 -1.37 8.18
C LEU A 169 3.92 -0.31 8.20
N ALA A 170 2.80 -0.56 8.89
CA ALA A 170 1.71 0.39 9.01
C ALA A 170 2.09 1.59 9.89
N GLN A 171 2.78 1.38 11.01
CA GLN A 171 3.29 2.49 11.83
C GLN A 171 4.30 3.33 11.05
N ASP A 172 5.22 2.71 10.28
CA ASP A 172 6.16 3.47 9.44
C ASP A 172 5.45 4.34 8.40
N LEU A 173 4.31 3.89 7.84
CA LEU A 173 3.50 4.74 6.96
C LEU A 173 2.91 5.95 7.70
N VAL A 174 2.36 5.75 8.92
CA VAL A 174 1.88 6.85 9.77
C VAL A 174 3.00 7.87 9.98
N ASP A 175 4.17 7.39 10.43
CA ASP A 175 5.34 8.24 10.72
C ASP A 175 5.83 8.99 9.48
N ARG A 176 5.79 8.36 8.31
CA ARG A 176 6.18 9.02 7.04
C ARG A 176 5.22 10.12 6.65
N PHE A 177 3.93 9.93 6.77
CA PHE A 177 2.97 10.99 6.50
C PHE A 177 3.10 12.14 7.50
N VAL A 178 3.34 11.85 8.78
CA VAL A 178 3.64 12.88 9.79
C VAL A 178 4.90 13.68 9.39
N ARG A 179 6.02 13.00 9.07
CA ARG A 179 7.26 13.65 8.60
C ARG A 179 7.08 14.41 7.28
N ALA A 180 6.15 13.98 6.45
CA ALA A 180 5.83 14.67 5.20
C ALA A 180 4.97 15.92 5.40
N GLY A 181 4.61 16.26 6.63
CA GLY A 181 3.84 17.46 6.99
C GLY A 181 2.33 17.26 6.90
N ALA A 182 1.83 16.05 7.14
CA ALA A 182 0.40 15.85 7.27
C ALA A 182 -0.17 16.70 8.41
N GLU A 183 -1.28 17.39 8.13
CA GLU A 183 -2.04 18.15 9.15
C GLU A 183 -2.75 17.19 10.10
N ILE A 184 -3.35 16.14 9.55
CA ILE A 184 -4.05 15.10 10.31
C ILE A 184 -3.77 13.73 9.68
N VAL A 185 -3.59 12.73 10.56
CA VAL A 185 -3.58 11.30 10.21
C VAL A 185 -4.58 10.60 11.13
N TYR A 186 -5.75 10.25 10.60
CA TYR A 186 -6.69 9.43 11.36
C TYR A 186 -6.30 7.95 11.26
N VAL A 187 -6.36 7.26 12.41
CA VAL A 187 -6.11 5.82 12.55
C VAL A 187 -7.27 5.16 13.28
N GLY A 188 -7.47 3.87 13.07
CA GLY A 188 -8.56 3.14 13.71
C GLY A 188 -8.36 2.91 15.21
N PRO A 189 -9.44 2.84 16.01
CA PRO A 189 -9.37 2.69 17.46
C PRO A 189 -8.72 1.36 17.90
N ASN A 190 -8.80 0.32 17.08
CA ASN A 190 -8.28 -1.00 17.41
C ASN A 190 -6.86 -1.23 16.88
N THR A 191 -6.27 -0.26 16.19
CA THR A 191 -4.94 -0.40 15.57
C THR A 191 -3.79 -0.17 16.55
N GLY A 192 -3.97 0.72 17.54
CA GLY A 192 -2.94 1.13 18.50
C GLY A 192 -1.76 1.86 17.84
N PHE A 193 -1.96 2.50 16.67
CA PHE A 193 -0.96 3.35 16.07
C PHE A 193 -0.90 4.69 16.79
N THR A 194 0.30 5.27 16.86
CA THR A 194 0.58 6.47 17.63
C THR A 194 1.34 7.51 16.80
N GLY A 195 1.43 8.72 17.31
CA GLY A 195 2.19 9.82 16.73
C GLY A 195 2.00 11.11 17.51
N PRO A 196 2.46 12.27 16.99
CA PRO A 196 2.35 13.54 17.67
C PRO A 196 0.89 13.87 18.02
N PRO A 197 0.62 14.28 19.27
CA PRO A 197 -0.71 14.73 19.69
C PRO A 197 -1.24 15.82 18.76
N GLY A 198 -2.52 15.75 18.43
CA GLY A 198 -3.16 16.70 17.52
C GLY A 198 -2.97 16.38 16.04
N VAL A 199 -1.91 15.66 15.63
CA VAL A 199 -1.69 15.20 14.26
C VAL A 199 -2.24 13.79 14.07
N VAL A 200 -1.78 12.81 14.85
CA VAL A 200 -2.33 11.45 14.81
C VAL A 200 -3.53 11.37 15.74
N ARG A 201 -4.68 11.04 15.21
CA ARG A 201 -5.96 11.00 15.92
C ARG A 201 -6.70 9.69 15.67
N VAL A 202 -7.36 9.18 16.70
CA VAL A 202 -8.21 8.00 16.57
C VAL A 202 -9.56 8.40 15.98
N LEU A 203 -10.01 7.65 14.96
CA LEU A 203 -11.32 7.83 14.36
C LEU A 203 -11.97 6.47 14.04
N TRP A 204 -13.27 6.32 14.34
CA TRP A 204 -14.05 5.13 14.01
C TRP A 204 -14.03 4.82 12.51
N ASN A 205 -14.20 3.55 12.17
CA ASN A 205 -14.18 3.05 10.78
C ASN A 205 -12.84 3.17 10.04
N HIS A 206 -11.71 3.37 10.77
CA HIS A 206 -10.37 3.46 10.21
C HIS A 206 -9.47 2.27 10.59
N ASP A 207 -10.04 1.12 10.97
CA ASP A 207 -9.28 -0.07 11.35
C ASP A 207 -8.59 -0.78 10.16
N ASN A 208 -8.91 -0.41 8.93
CA ASN A 208 -8.32 -1.00 7.72
C ASN A 208 -7.49 -0.02 6.88
N HIS A 209 -7.50 1.27 7.20
CA HIS A 209 -6.75 2.31 6.50
C HIS A 209 -6.43 3.47 7.44
N LEU A 210 -5.45 4.26 7.09
CA LEU A 210 -5.24 5.59 7.63
C LEU A 210 -5.86 6.60 6.66
N HIS A 211 -6.49 7.65 7.20
CA HIS A 211 -6.96 8.78 6.42
C HIS A 211 -6.02 9.95 6.68
N VAL A 212 -5.39 10.44 5.63
CA VAL A 212 -4.41 11.52 5.71
C VAL A 212 -4.97 12.79 5.12
N ARG A 213 -4.81 13.89 5.83
CA ARG A 213 -5.04 15.24 5.34
C ARG A 213 -3.76 16.03 5.34
N ILE A 214 -3.51 16.76 4.26
CA ILE A 214 -2.47 17.79 4.22
C ILE A 214 -3.09 19.19 4.41
N GLY A 215 -2.31 20.13 4.94
CA GLY A 215 -2.72 21.53 5.00
C GLY A 215 -2.88 22.14 3.60
N ALA A 216 -3.81 23.09 3.47
CA ALA A 216 -3.87 23.92 2.28
C ALA A 216 -2.65 24.85 2.25
N ARG A 217 -1.96 24.94 1.10
CA ARG A 217 -1.01 26.06 0.92
C ARG A 217 -1.81 27.36 0.92
N ASN A 218 -1.50 28.23 1.86
CA ASN A 218 -1.90 29.62 1.75
C ASN A 218 -1.15 30.20 0.54
N GLY A 219 -1.86 30.45 -0.55
CA GLY A 219 -1.33 31.11 -1.74
C GLY A 219 -1.15 32.59 -1.50
#